data_0fb6429d84fb4c0c3bc2d0c75ea38775
#
_entry.id   0fb6429d84fb4c0c3bc2d0c75ea38775
#
_cell.length_a   1.000
_cell.length_b   1.000
_cell.length_c   1.000
_cell.angle_alpha   90.00
_cell.angle_beta   90.00
_cell.angle_gamma   90.00
#
_symmetry.space_group_name_H-M   'P 1'
#
loop_
_entity.id
_entity.type
_entity.pdbx_description
1 polymer ?
#
loop_
_entity_poly.entity_id
_entity_poly.type
_entity_poly.pdbx_seq_one_letter_code
_entity_poly.pdbx_strand_id
1 'polypeptide(L)'
;TLFPYTTLFRSGSLFSCLIAVFLFASCQSYKKVPYLQDAGVVKDTNQQENLYDAKIMPKDLLTIVVSCTSPELAVPFNLTVATPANAATASTQLTTQPVLQPYLVDNEGKINFPVLGELKIGGLTKREAEQLIIDKLKPYIKETPIVTVRMVNYKISVLGEVARPGTFTINNEKVNLLEALAMAGDMTVWGVRDNVKLIREGADGKQEIVTLDLNKAETILSPYYWLQQNDIVYVTPNKAKARNSDIGNSTSLWFSATSILVSLASLLVTIFK
;
A
#
# COMPACT_ATOMS: atom_id res chain seq x y z
N THR A 1 73.66 -1.52 31.29
CA THR A 1 72.92 -1.68 30.02
C THR A 1 71.44 -1.59 30.31
N LEU A 2 70.88 -0.38 30.08
CA LEU A 2 69.46 -0.10 30.24
C LEU A 2 68.74 -0.51 28.95
N PHE A 3 67.71 -1.37 29.06
CA PHE A 3 66.80 -1.68 27.97
C PHE A 3 65.68 -0.64 27.91
N PRO A 4 65.28 -0.15 26.74
CA PRO A 4 64.25 0.86 26.62
C PRO A 4 62.86 0.21 26.55
N TYR A 5 62.15 0.13 27.69
CA TYR A 5 60.73 -0.31 27.77
C TYR A 5 59.72 0.76 27.31
N THR A 6 60.19 1.90 26.80
CA THR A 6 59.33 3.04 26.49
C THR A 6 58.66 3.04 25.14
N THR A 7 59.07 2.17 24.20
CA THR A 7 58.54 2.16 22.82
C THR A 7 57.27 1.28 22.67
N LEU A 8 57.13 0.25 23.46
CA LEU A 8 55.96 -0.66 23.39
C LEU A 8 54.66 -0.04 23.96
N PHE A 9 54.77 0.82 24.97
CA PHE A 9 53.62 1.51 25.57
C PHE A 9 53.04 2.62 24.68
N ARG A 10 53.84 3.23 23.82
CA ARG A 10 53.45 4.31 22.92
C ARG A 10 52.65 3.79 21.71
N SER A 11 52.95 2.59 21.23
CA SER A 11 52.22 1.92 20.17
C SER A 11 50.82 1.45 20.61
N GLY A 12 50.68 0.93 21.81
CA GLY A 12 49.38 0.48 22.36
C GLY A 12 48.39 1.62 22.59
N SER A 13 48.90 2.81 23.02
CA SER A 13 48.05 3.99 23.21
C SER A 13 47.52 4.55 21.87
N LEU A 14 48.31 4.56 20.83
CA LEU A 14 47.90 4.98 19.48
C LEU A 14 46.89 4.04 18.86
N PHE A 15 47.04 2.72 19.08
CA PHE A 15 46.08 1.71 18.61
C PHE A 15 44.78 1.79 19.34
N SER A 16 44.78 2.02 20.65
CA SER A 16 43.58 2.25 21.49
C SER A 16 42.82 3.51 21.07
N CYS A 17 43.56 4.63 20.79
CA CYS A 17 42.96 5.85 20.28
C CYS A 17 42.31 5.67 18.89
N LEU A 18 42.94 4.90 18.00
CA LEU A 18 42.44 4.60 16.67
C LEU A 18 41.16 3.78 16.74
N ILE A 19 41.08 2.77 17.64
CA ILE A 19 39.90 1.97 17.88
C ILE A 19 38.76 2.84 18.47
N ALA A 20 39.07 3.73 19.40
CA ALA A 20 38.10 4.66 19.99
C ALA A 20 37.50 5.60 18.93
N VAL A 21 38.28 6.14 18.00
CA VAL A 21 37.78 6.98 16.91
C VAL A 21 36.88 6.22 15.95
N PHE A 22 37.15 4.93 15.67
CA PHE A 22 36.24 4.08 14.86
C PHE A 22 34.91 3.78 15.56
N LEU A 23 34.87 3.72 16.88
CA LEU A 23 33.63 3.48 17.63
C LEU A 23 32.69 4.70 17.66
N PHE A 24 33.20 5.92 17.49
CA PHE A 24 32.37 7.14 17.41
C PHE A 24 31.83 7.47 16.02
N ALA A 25 32.24 6.77 14.97
CA ALA A 25 31.80 7.04 13.58
C ALA A 25 30.44 6.43 13.22
N SER A 26 29.72 5.78 14.15
CA SER A 26 28.51 4.99 13.87
C SER A 26 27.22 5.64 14.37
N CYS A 27 26.86 6.85 13.92
CA CYS A 27 25.52 7.37 14.23
C CYS A 27 25.01 8.38 13.20
N GLN A 28 24.36 7.88 12.11
CA GLN A 28 23.55 8.78 11.28
C GLN A 28 22.26 8.15 10.70
N SER A 29 21.88 6.96 11.14
CA SER A 29 20.74 6.25 10.52
C SER A 29 19.37 6.76 10.97
N TYR A 30 19.23 7.36 12.15
CA TYR A 30 17.92 7.73 12.71
C TYR A 30 17.23 8.87 11.93
N LYS A 31 17.99 9.75 11.26
CA LYS A 31 17.44 10.88 10.48
C LYS A 31 16.61 10.45 9.26
N LYS A 32 16.69 9.20 8.84
CA LYS A 32 15.94 8.66 7.70
C LYS A 32 14.67 7.91 8.10
N VAL A 33 14.37 7.85 9.38
CA VAL A 33 13.21 7.10 9.89
C VAL A 33 11.93 7.94 9.98
N PRO A 34 11.97 9.22 10.42
CA PRO A 34 10.75 10.01 10.51
C PRO A 34 10.17 10.36 9.13
N TYR A 35 8.85 10.40 9.05
CA TYR A 35 8.12 10.88 7.88
C TYR A 35 8.10 12.43 7.83
N LEU A 36 7.90 13.01 6.64
CA LEU A 36 7.53 14.40 6.42
C LEU A 36 8.45 15.41 7.14
N GLN A 37 9.77 15.21 7.05
CA GLN A 37 10.76 15.97 7.82
C GLN A 37 10.82 17.45 7.46
N ASP A 38 10.32 17.84 6.29
CA ASP A 38 10.27 19.21 5.77
C ASP A 38 8.85 19.79 5.77
N ALA A 39 7.99 19.34 6.69
CA ALA A 39 6.57 19.74 6.76
C ALA A 39 6.35 21.27 6.86
N GLY A 40 7.36 22.03 7.28
CA GLY A 40 7.33 23.49 7.30
C GLY A 40 7.25 24.17 5.92
N VAL A 41 7.63 23.45 4.85
CA VAL A 41 7.65 23.97 3.47
C VAL A 41 6.27 23.95 2.82
N VAL A 42 5.34 23.11 3.33
CA VAL A 42 3.99 22.93 2.73
C VAL A 42 3.03 24.08 3.06
N LYS A 43 3.50 25.14 3.72
CA LYS A 43 2.64 26.15 4.37
C LYS A 43 1.80 27.04 3.47
N ASP A 44 2.04 27.18 2.17
CA ASP A 44 1.30 28.18 1.37
C ASP A 44 1.12 27.84 -0.12
N THR A 45 1.16 26.60 -0.49
CA THR A 45 0.70 26.28 -1.84
C THR A 45 -0.82 26.30 -1.81
N ASN A 46 -1.43 27.17 -2.65
CA ASN A 46 -2.85 27.09 -2.99
C ASN A 46 -3.15 25.63 -3.34
N GLN A 47 -3.52 24.86 -2.33
CA GLN A 47 -4.11 23.54 -2.52
C GLN A 47 -5.42 23.82 -3.25
N GLN A 48 -5.36 23.91 -4.58
CA GLN A 48 -6.56 23.59 -5.33
C GLN A 48 -6.96 22.23 -4.78
N GLU A 49 -8.06 22.20 -4.07
CA GLU A 49 -8.72 20.98 -3.63
C GLU A 49 -9.08 20.19 -4.88
N ASN A 50 -8.10 19.53 -5.46
CA ASN A 50 -8.36 18.45 -6.37
C ASN A 50 -8.95 17.36 -5.50
N LEU A 51 -10.27 17.48 -5.28
CA LEU A 51 -11.06 16.40 -4.72
C LEU A 51 -10.75 15.19 -5.57
N TYR A 52 -9.95 14.28 -4.99
CA TYR A 52 -9.62 13.05 -5.67
C TYR A 52 -10.88 12.21 -5.77
N ASP A 53 -11.42 12.08 -6.98
CA ASP A 53 -12.47 11.13 -7.31
C ASP A 53 -11.84 9.95 -8.08
N ALA A 54 -11.93 8.76 -7.49
CA ALA A 54 -11.49 7.54 -8.15
C ALA A 54 -12.28 7.34 -9.44
N LYS A 55 -11.57 6.98 -10.52
CA LYS A 55 -12.18 6.62 -11.80
C LYS A 55 -12.53 5.13 -11.80
N ILE A 56 -13.65 4.82 -12.41
CA ILE A 56 -14.08 3.44 -12.65
C ILE A 56 -13.16 2.79 -13.67
N MET A 57 -12.60 1.64 -13.31
CA MET A 57 -11.65 0.90 -14.14
C MET A 57 -12.28 -0.41 -14.66
N PRO A 58 -11.77 -0.97 -15.76
CA PRO A 58 -12.13 -2.33 -16.17
C PRO A 58 -11.92 -3.33 -15.03
N LYS A 59 -12.81 -4.32 -14.90
CA LYS A 59 -12.84 -5.32 -13.81
C LYS A 59 -13.32 -4.82 -12.45
N ASP A 60 -13.71 -3.55 -12.32
CA ASP A 60 -14.36 -3.10 -11.10
C ASP A 60 -15.74 -3.75 -10.93
N LEU A 61 -16.07 -4.02 -9.67
CA LEU A 61 -17.40 -4.44 -9.26
C LEU A 61 -18.12 -3.24 -8.67
N LEU A 62 -19.28 -2.90 -9.25
CA LEU A 62 -20.08 -1.75 -8.87
C LEU A 62 -21.47 -2.19 -8.40
N THR A 63 -21.92 -1.66 -7.28
CA THR A 63 -23.34 -1.68 -6.93
C THR A 63 -23.96 -0.38 -7.38
N ILE A 64 -25.00 -0.47 -8.21
CA ILE A 64 -25.76 0.67 -8.69
C ILE A 64 -27.19 0.54 -8.19
N VAL A 65 -27.64 1.55 -7.48
CA VAL A 65 -28.98 1.61 -6.92
C VAL A 65 -29.72 2.79 -7.51
N VAL A 66 -30.87 2.53 -8.09
CA VAL A 66 -31.82 3.55 -8.54
C VAL A 66 -32.93 3.64 -7.52
N SER A 67 -33.21 4.85 -7.03
CA SER A 67 -34.30 5.15 -6.09
C SER A 67 -35.17 6.27 -6.65
N CYS A 68 -36.48 6.13 -6.49
CA CYS A 68 -37.48 7.11 -6.90
C CYS A 68 -38.42 7.40 -5.73
N THR A 69 -39.15 8.51 -5.79
CA THR A 69 -40.24 8.80 -4.81
C THR A 69 -41.27 7.68 -4.78
N SER A 70 -41.61 7.15 -5.96
CA SER A 70 -42.44 5.93 -6.10
C SER A 70 -41.51 4.71 -6.31
N PRO A 71 -41.27 3.87 -5.29
CA PRO A 71 -40.29 2.77 -5.37
C PRO A 71 -40.54 1.80 -6.52
N GLU A 72 -41.79 1.60 -6.90
CA GLU A 72 -42.23 0.69 -7.97
C GLU A 72 -41.62 1.08 -9.34
N LEU A 73 -41.40 2.38 -9.58
CA LEU A 73 -40.78 2.87 -10.80
C LEU A 73 -39.29 2.53 -10.91
N ALA A 74 -38.63 2.31 -9.78
CA ALA A 74 -37.20 1.99 -9.74
C ALA A 74 -36.91 0.49 -9.89
N VAL A 75 -37.90 -0.38 -9.58
CA VAL A 75 -37.70 -1.85 -9.58
C VAL A 75 -37.14 -2.39 -10.90
N PRO A 76 -37.59 -1.98 -12.11
CA PRO A 76 -37.06 -2.53 -13.36
C PRO A 76 -35.60 -2.17 -13.63
N PHE A 77 -35.07 -1.15 -12.97
CA PHE A 77 -33.71 -0.62 -13.18
C PHE A 77 -32.69 -1.13 -12.15
N ASN A 78 -33.16 -1.83 -11.13
CA ASN A 78 -32.31 -2.44 -10.11
C ASN A 78 -32.08 -3.92 -10.43
N LEU A 79 -30.80 -4.30 -10.61
CA LEU A 79 -30.43 -5.70 -10.83
C LEU A 79 -30.53 -6.47 -9.54
N THR A 80 -31.60 -7.25 -9.37
CA THR A 80 -31.84 -8.05 -8.16
C THR A 80 -31.89 -9.53 -8.49
N VAL A 81 -31.32 -10.35 -7.61
CA VAL A 81 -31.42 -11.81 -7.69
C VAL A 81 -32.19 -12.30 -6.50
N ALA A 82 -33.22 -13.14 -6.77
CA ALA A 82 -33.90 -13.85 -5.70
C ALA A 82 -32.94 -14.90 -5.11
N THR A 83 -32.60 -14.78 -3.83
CA THR A 83 -31.85 -15.85 -3.16
C THR A 83 -32.75 -17.06 -3.01
N PRO A 84 -32.34 -18.26 -3.48
CA PRO A 84 -33.11 -19.47 -3.23
C PRO A 84 -33.20 -19.69 -1.72
N ALA A 85 -34.42 -19.83 -1.23
CA ALA A 85 -34.64 -20.18 0.16
C ALA A 85 -33.99 -21.53 0.45
N ASN A 86 -33.01 -21.57 1.35
CA ASN A 86 -32.47 -22.84 1.84
C ASN A 86 -33.56 -23.60 2.57
N ALA A 87 -33.98 -24.72 1.99
CA ALA A 87 -35.05 -25.61 2.49
C ALA A 87 -34.70 -26.32 3.82
N ALA A 88 -33.66 -25.89 4.54
CA ALA A 88 -33.15 -26.60 5.72
C ALA A 88 -33.77 -26.13 7.06
N THR A 89 -34.57 -25.07 7.10
CA THR A 89 -35.27 -24.65 8.32
C THR A 89 -36.75 -24.42 7.99
N ALA A 90 -37.57 -25.39 8.41
CA ALA A 90 -39.04 -25.35 8.32
C ALA A 90 -39.59 -24.29 9.27
N SER A 91 -39.46 -23.02 8.94
CA SER A 91 -40.25 -21.93 9.53
C SER A 91 -40.99 -21.19 8.42
N THR A 92 -42.26 -21.05 8.60
CA THR A 92 -43.36 -20.79 7.68
C THR A 92 -43.39 -19.40 7.03
N GLN A 93 -42.26 -18.68 6.86
CA GLN A 93 -42.24 -17.42 6.13
C GLN A 93 -40.99 -17.36 5.22
N LEU A 94 -41.23 -17.76 3.97
CA LEU A 94 -40.27 -17.57 2.86
C LEU A 94 -40.25 -16.08 2.44
N THR A 95 -39.62 -15.23 3.19
CA THR A 95 -39.32 -13.87 2.75
C THR A 95 -38.01 -13.91 1.97
N THR A 96 -38.10 -14.16 0.67
CA THR A 96 -36.97 -13.95 -0.26
C THR A 96 -36.75 -12.44 -0.36
N GLN A 97 -35.81 -11.90 0.39
CA GLN A 97 -35.39 -10.52 0.15
C GLN A 97 -34.52 -10.50 -1.11
N PRO A 98 -34.88 -9.71 -2.13
CA PRO A 98 -34.07 -9.56 -3.31
C PRO A 98 -32.71 -8.89 -2.93
N VAL A 99 -31.62 -9.55 -3.27
CA VAL A 99 -30.28 -8.99 -3.05
C VAL A 99 -29.82 -8.30 -4.33
N LEU A 100 -29.31 -7.08 -4.19
CA LEU A 100 -28.71 -6.34 -5.30
C LEU A 100 -27.47 -7.08 -5.82
N GLN A 101 -27.44 -7.34 -7.11
CA GLN A 101 -26.28 -7.94 -7.78
C GLN A 101 -25.32 -6.85 -8.22
N PRO A 102 -24.02 -6.99 -7.96
CA PRO A 102 -23.03 -6.05 -8.46
C PRO A 102 -22.81 -6.21 -9.98
N TYR A 103 -22.52 -5.10 -10.65
CA TYR A 103 -22.16 -5.04 -12.05
C TYR A 103 -20.65 -5.21 -12.19
N LEU A 104 -20.21 -6.07 -13.10
CA LEU A 104 -18.81 -6.18 -13.49
C LEU A 104 -18.57 -5.27 -14.68
N VAL A 105 -17.60 -4.35 -14.55
CA VAL A 105 -17.14 -3.53 -15.67
C VAL A 105 -16.28 -4.41 -16.60
N ASP A 106 -16.62 -4.47 -17.86
CA ASP A 106 -15.90 -5.26 -18.88
C ASP A 106 -14.56 -4.61 -19.28
N ASN A 107 -13.84 -5.25 -20.20
CA ASN A 107 -12.54 -4.75 -20.68
C ASN A 107 -12.65 -3.44 -21.47
N GLU A 108 -13.80 -3.18 -22.07
CA GLU A 108 -14.12 -1.97 -22.84
C GLU A 108 -14.63 -0.83 -21.94
N GLY A 109 -14.75 -1.08 -20.63
CA GLY A 109 -15.28 -0.13 -19.65
C GLY A 109 -16.81 -0.01 -19.69
N LYS A 110 -17.51 -1.07 -20.11
CA LYS A 110 -18.97 -1.09 -20.20
C LYS A 110 -19.57 -1.97 -19.10
N ILE A 111 -20.83 -1.69 -18.78
CA ILE A 111 -21.71 -2.55 -17.97
C ILE A 111 -22.99 -2.83 -18.75
N ASN A 112 -23.64 -3.96 -18.46
CA ASN A 112 -24.96 -4.24 -18.98
C ASN A 112 -26.03 -3.83 -17.95
N PHE A 113 -26.66 -2.68 -18.20
CA PHE A 113 -27.62 -2.10 -17.26
C PHE A 113 -29.08 -2.51 -17.64
N PRO A 114 -29.94 -2.90 -16.69
CA PRO A 114 -31.31 -3.28 -17.00
C PRO A 114 -32.05 -2.18 -17.76
N VAL A 115 -32.83 -2.56 -18.75
CA VAL A 115 -33.65 -1.68 -19.64
C VAL A 115 -32.80 -0.75 -20.52
N LEU A 116 -31.68 -0.18 -20.03
CA LEU A 116 -30.84 0.75 -20.79
C LEU A 116 -29.83 0.03 -21.71
N GLY A 117 -29.55 -1.27 -21.46
CA GLY A 117 -28.54 -2.02 -22.20
C GLY A 117 -27.11 -1.67 -21.81
N GLU A 118 -26.20 -1.69 -22.80
CA GLU A 118 -24.79 -1.40 -22.56
C GLU A 118 -24.55 0.08 -22.28
N LEU A 119 -23.89 0.36 -21.15
CA LEU A 119 -23.45 1.71 -20.75
C LEU A 119 -21.94 1.74 -20.59
N LYS A 120 -21.27 2.69 -21.26
CA LYS A 120 -19.84 2.92 -21.09
C LYS A 120 -19.62 3.85 -19.90
N ILE A 121 -19.09 3.32 -18.80
CA ILE A 121 -18.83 4.05 -17.55
C ILE A 121 -17.35 4.01 -17.15
N GLY A 122 -16.54 3.16 -17.77
CA GLY A 122 -15.09 3.10 -17.55
C GLY A 122 -14.41 4.43 -17.88
N GLY A 123 -13.53 4.88 -17.02
CA GLY A 123 -12.85 6.17 -17.08
C GLY A 123 -13.63 7.34 -16.49
N LEU A 124 -14.91 7.17 -16.18
CA LEU A 124 -15.72 8.16 -15.47
C LEU A 124 -15.47 8.11 -13.98
N THR A 125 -15.63 9.24 -13.32
CA THR A 125 -15.77 9.29 -11.86
C THR A 125 -17.13 8.73 -11.46
N LYS A 126 -17.30 8.39 -10.19
CA LYS A 126 -18.58 7.96 -9.63
C LYS A 126 -19.70 8.95 -9.95
N ARG A 127 -19.47 10.24 -9.73
CA ARG A 127 -20.45 11.32 -9.98
C ARG A 127 -20.84 11.42 -11.46
N GLU A 128 -19.86 11.33 -12.36
CA GLU A 128 -20.13 11.36 -13.80
C GLU A 128 -20.94 10.14 -14.25
N ALA A 129 -20.66 8.96 -13.68
CA ALA A 129 -21.41 7.73 -13.95
C ALA A 129 -22.86 7.86 -13.41
N GLU A 130 -23.06 8.37 -12.20
CA GLU A 130 -24.40 8.64 -11.64
C GLU A 130 -25.18 9.60 -12.54
N GLN A 131 -24.57 10.69 -12.98
CA GLN A 131 -25.21 11.68 -13.86
C GLN A 131 -25.54 11.07 -15.23
N LEU A 132 -24.65 10.28 -15.83
CA LEU A 132 -24.90 9.59 -17.09
C LEU A 132 -26.13 8.68 -16.98
N ILE A 133 -26.24 7.90 -15.90
CA ILE A 133 -27.36 6.99 -15.69
C ILE A 133 -28.65 7.80 -15.47
N ILE A 134 -28.63 8.87 -14.68
CA ILE A 134 -29.78 9.76 -14.49
C ILE A 134 -30.27 10.29 -15.85
N ASP A 135 -29.37 10.79 -16.68
CA ASP A 135 -29.73 11.32 -17.98
C ASP A 135 -30.35 10.29 -18.92
N LYS A 136 -29.84 9.04 -18.86
CA LYS A 136 -30.40 7.92 -19.63
C LYS A 136 -31.75 7.43 -19.12
N LEU A 137 -32.04 7.63 -17.81
CA LEU A 137 -33.33 7.24 -17.21
C LEU A 137 -34.46 8.26 -17.46
N LYS A 138 -34.15 9.51 -17.82
CA LYS A 138 -35.17 10.57 -18.08
C LYS A 138 -36.30 10.18 -19.03
N PRO A 139 -36.08 9.42 -20.12
CA PRO A 139 -37.17 8.98 -21.01
C PRO A 139 -38.14 7.98 -20.36
N TYR A 140 -37.68 7.26 -19.34
CA TYR A 140 -38.43 6.17 -18.69
C TYR A 140 -39.09 6.59 -17.38
N ILE A 141 -38.46 7.53 -16.66
CA ILE A 141 -38.91 7.99 -15.35
C ILE A 141 -39.17 9.49 -15.42
N LYS A 142 -40.45 9.90 -15.19
CA LYS A 142 -40.85 11.32 -15.28
C LYS A 142 -40.30 12.17 -14.12
N GLU A 143 -40.08 11.57 -12.97
CA GLU A 143 -39.44 12.21 -11.82
C GLU A 143 -37.92 12.05 -11.88
N THR A 144 -37.17 12.91 -11.19
CA THR A 144 -35.70 12.79 -11.14
C THR A 144 -35.31 11.66 -10.20
N PRO A 145 -34.75 10.54 -10.70
CA PRO A 145 -34.31 9.45 -9.85
C PRO A 145 -33.03 9.82 -9.11
N ILE A 146 -32.84 9.22 -7.95
CA ILE A 146 -31.56 9.23 -7.23
C ILE A 146 -30.81 7.97 -7.65
N VAL A 147 -29.62 8.15 -8.24
CA VAL A 147 -28.74 7.05 -8.61
C VAL A 147 -27.53 7.08 -7.70
N THR A 148 -27.22 5.95 -7.07
CA THR A 148 -26.05 5.79 -6.22
C THR A 148 -25.16 4.70 -6.79
N VAL A 149 -23.91 5.04 -7.10
CA VAL A 149 -22.86 4.12 -7.57
C VAL A 149 -21.87 3.89 -6.44
N ARG A 150 -21.55 2.64 -6.11
CA ARG A 150 -20.54 2.27 -5.12
C ARG A 150 -19.61 1.20 -5.65
N MET A 151 -18.32 1.33 -5.41
CA MET A 151 -17.35 0.26 -5.65
C MET A 151 -17.44 -0.78 -4.53
N VAL A 152 -17.52 -2.07 -4.88
CA VAL A 152 -17.66 -3.17 -3.91
C VAL A 152 -16.34 -3.84 -3.61
N ASN A 153 -15.41 -3.83 -4.56
CA ASN A 153 -14.13 -4.55 -4.47
C ASN A 153 -12.92 -3.64 -4.32
N TYR A 154 -13.12 -2.40 -3.81
CA TYR A 154 -11.98 -1.49 -3.63
C TYR A 154 -10.97 -2.10 -2.67
N LYS A 155 -9.81 -2.45 -3.19
CA LYS A 155 -8.71 -3.06 -2.44
C LYS A 155 -7.36 -2.49 -2.91
N ILE A 156 -6.42 -2.46 -1.99
CA ILE A 156 -5.02 -2.13 -2.22
C ILE A 156 -4.14 -3.22 -1.64
N SER A 157 -2.92 -3.34 -2.12
CA SER A 157 -1.95 -4.29 -1.57
C SER A 157 -0.74 -3.55 -1.02
N VAL A 158 -0.27 -3.93 0.16
CA VAL A 158 0.95 -3.38 0.77
C VAL A 158 1.92 -4.52 1.01
N LEU A 159 3.13 -4.40 0.44
CA LEU A 159 4.16 -5.44 0.44
C LEU A 159 5.50 -4.89 0.90
N GLY A 160 6.43 -5.79 1.25
CA GLY A 160 7.81 -5.46 1.62
C GLY A 160 7.97 -5.22 3.12
N GLU A 161 8.79 -4.24 3.49
CA GLU A 161 9.21 -3.99 4.89
C GLU A 161 8.15 -3.19 5.68
N VAL A 162 6.98 -3.80 5.86
CA VAL A 162 5.89 -3.36 6.74
C VAL A 162 5.61 -4.41 7.80
N ALA A 163 4.92 -4.05 8.88
CA ALA A 163 4.64 -4.97 9.97
C ALA A 163 3.71 -6.12 9.56
N ARG A 164 2.73 -5.85 8.69
CA ARG A 164 1.73 -6.81 8.23
C ARG A 164 1.47 -6.64 6.73
N PRO A 165 2.32 -7.23 5.86
CA PRO A 165 2.07 -7.19 4.43
C PRO A 165 0.78 -7.95 4.09
N GLY A 166 0.03 -7.45 3.11
CA GLY A 166 -1.24 -8.07 2.71
C GLY A 166 -2.06 -7.20 1.76
N THR A 167 -3.23 -7.71 1.41
CA THR A 167 -4.24 -6.98 0.63
C THR A 167 -5.34 -6.51 1.59
N PHE A 168 -5.67 -5.23 1.51
CA PHE A 168 -6.63 -4.56 2.38
C PHE A 168 -7.83 -4.09 1.58
N THR A 169 -9.03 -4.45 2.03
CA THR A 169 -10.27 -3.94 1.46
C THR A 169 -10.56 -2.57 2.06
N ILE A 170 -10.87 -1.61 1.21
CA ILE A 170 -11.17 -0.24 1.58
C ILE A 170 -12.68 -0.04 1.56
N ASN A 171 -13.25 0.23 2.73
CA ASN A 171 -14.69 0.49 2.87
C ASN A 171 -15.05 1.95 2.58
N ASN A 172 -14.06 2.84 2.62
CA ASN A 172 -14.20 4.25 2.29
C ASN A 172 -14.00 4.45 0.78
N GLU A 173 -14.48 5.57 0.26
CA GLU A 173 -14.36 5.88 -1.17
C GLU A 173 -12.94 6.30 -1.58
N LYS A 174 -12.06 6.55 -0.61
CA LYS A 174 -10.66 6.95 -0.83
C LYS A 174 -9.76 6.45 0.29
N VAL A 175 -8.51 6.24 -0.04
CA VAL A 175 -7.43 5.91 0.89
C VAL A 175 -6.16 6.58 0.40
N ASN A 176 -5.37 7.12 1.31
CA ASN A 176 -4.07 7.69 0.99
C ASN A 176 -2.93 6.72 1.34
N LEU A 177 -1.72 7.04 0.86
CA LEU A 177 -0.53 6.23 1.03
C LEU A 177 -0.18 5.98 2.52
N LEU A 178 -0.31 7.00 3.37
CA LEU A 178 -0.02 6.86 4.81
C LEU A 178 -1.07 6.02 5.52
N GLU A 179 -2.36 6.15 5.15
CA GLU A 179 -3.42 5.28 5.65
C GLU A 179 -3.18 3.82 5.25
N ALA A 180 -2.75 3.57 4.00
CA ALA A 180 -2.40 2.23 3.53
C ALA A 180 -1.27 1.61 4.37
N LEU A 181 -0.23 2.38 4.66
CA LEU A 181 0.86 1.95 5.53
C LEU A 181 0.38 1.70 6.97
N ALA A 182 -0.49 2.58 7.50
CA ALA A 182 -1.08 2.38 8.83
C ALA A 182 -1.92 1.09 8.90
N MET A 183 -2.70 0.76 7.86
CA MET A 183 -3.43 -0.51 7.76
C MET A 183 -2.49 -1.72 7.77
N ALA A 184 -1.31 -1.59 7.15
CA ALA A 184 -0.25 -2.59 7.18
C ALA A 184 0.57 -2.60 8.49
N GLY A 185 0.19 -1.81 9.50
CA GLY A 185 0.85 -1.71 10.79
C GLY A 185 2.16 -0.92 10.76
N ASP A 186 2.27 -0.01 9.79
CA ASP A 186 3.41 0.86 9.52
C ASP A 186 4.63 0.14 8.92
N MET A 187 5.57 0.94 8.42
CA MET A 187 6.86 0.47 7.92
C MET A 187 7.77 0.05 9.07
N THR A 188 8.46 -1.09 8.92
CA THR A 188 9.48 -1.47 9.89
C THR A 188 10.65 -0.48 9.89
N VAL A 189 11.51 -0.54 10.89
CA VAL A 189 12.75 0.27 10.95
C VAL A 189 13.73 -0.06 9.80
N TRP A 190 13.54 -1.19 9.14
CA TRP A 190 14.33 -1.65 8.02
C TRP A 190 13.78 -1.17 6.66
N GLY A 191 12.58 -0.66 6.63
CA GLY A 191 11.96 -0.10 5.42
C GLY A 191 12.60 1.22 5.01
N VAL A 192 12.84 1.40 3.72
CA VAL A 192 13.47 2.61 3.15
C VAL A 192 12.38 3.60 2.79
N ARG A 193 12.26 4.71 3.58
CA ARG A 193 11.21 5.73 3.44
C ARG A 193 11.36 6.58 2.17
N ASP A 194 12.59 6.77 1.71
CA ASP A 194 12.90 7.53 0.48
C ASP A 194 12.78 6.68 -0.81
N ASN A 195 12.33 5.42 -0.69
CA ASN A 195 12.18 4.51 -1.83
C ASN A 195 10.97 3.59 -1.67
N VAL A 196 9.81 4.18 -1.48
CA VAL A 196 8.54 3.46 -1.52
C VAL A 196 8.02 3.47 -2.95
N LYS A 197 7.74 2.29 -3.50
CA LYS A 197 7.26 2.14 -4.87
C LYS A 197 5.75 1.97 -4.88
N LEU A 198 5.10 2.77 -5.69
CA LEU A 198 3.70 2.57 -6.04
C LEU A 198 3.64 1.93 -7.44
N ILE A 199 2.99 0.82 -7.55
CA ILE A 199 2.72 0.13 -8.81
C ILE A 199 1.23 0.30 -9.09
N ARG A 200 0.93 0.96 -10.21
CA ARG A 200 -0.44 1.31 -10.64
C ARG A 200 -0.70 0.81 -12.04
N GLU A 201 -1.87 0.27 -12.27
CA GLU A 201 -2.34 -0.07 -13.61
C GLU A 201 -3.11 1.11 -14.21
N GLY A 202 -2.67 1.58 -15.37
CA GLY A 202 -3.35 2.63 -16.11
C GLY A 202 -4.59 2.12 -16.84
N ALA A 203 -5.40 3.04 -17.33
CA ALA A 203 -6.62 2.71 -18.10
C ALA A 203 -6.34 1.92 -19.40
N ASP A 204 -5.09 1.95 -19.86
CA ASP A 204 -4.60 1.19 -21.04
C ASP A 204 -4.08 -0.21 -20.68
N GLY A 205 -4.20 -0.63 -19.41
CA GLY A 205 -3.72 -1.91 -18.88
C GLY A 205 -2.20 -1.97 -18.69
N LYS A 206 -1.47 -0.86 -18.91
CA LYS A 206 -0.03 -0.82 -18.64
C LYS A 206 0.23 -0.52 -17.17
N GLN A 207 1.26 -1.14 -16.64
CA GLN A 207 1.70 -0.87 -15.28
C GLN A 207 2.75 0.24 -15.26
N GLU A 208 2.53 1.21 -14.38
CA GLU A 208 3.45 2.28 -14.05
C GLU A 208 4.05 2.03 -12.67
N ILE A 209 5.35 2.26 -12.52
CA ILE A 209 6.05 2.19 -11.23
C ILE A 209 6.57 3.56 -10.87
N VAL A 210 6.06 4.14 -9.79
CA VAL A 210 6.45 5.45 -9.29
C VAL A 210 7.16 5.28 -7.96
N THR A 211 8.27 6.00 -7.77
CA THR A 211 8.99 6.04 -6.49
C THR A 211 8.59 7.28 -5.71
N LEU A 212 8.20 7.09 -4.47
CA LEU A 212 7.75 8.13 -3.55
C LEU A 212 8.71 8.22 -2.36
N ASP A 213 9.06 9.44 -1.97
CA ASP A 213 9.91 9.73 -0.83
C ASP A 213 9.07 10.21 0.36
N LEU A 214 8.80 9.31 1.30
CA LEU A 214 7.99 9.60 2.48
C LEU A 214 8.70 10.48 3.53
N ASN A 215 9.99 10.72 3.39
CA ASN A 215 10.68 11.70 4.24
C ASN A 215 10.27 13.13 3.89
N LYS A 216 9.77 13.36 2.68
CA LYS A 216 9.38 14.67 2.17
C LYS A 216 7.89 14.90 2.29
N ALA A 217 7.52 16.06 2.79
CA ALA A 217 6.12 16.49 2.87
C ALA A 217 5.51 16.77 1.48
N GLU A 218 6.33 17.06 0.47
CA GLU A 218 5.90 17.22 -0.92
C GLU A 218 5.16 15.97 -1.45
N THR A 219 5.44 14.80 -0.91
CA THR A 219 4.74 13.55 -1.27
C THR A 219 3.23 13.65 -1.08
N ILE A 220 2.75 14.43 -0.09
CA ILE A 220 1.31 14.65 0.14
C ILE A 220 0.65 15.38 -1.04
N LEU A 221 1.41 16.20 -1.75
CA LEU A 221 0.93 16.97 -2.91
C LEU A 221 1.04 16.17 -4.22
N SER A 222 1.65 14.99 -4.18
CA SER A 222 1.79 14.13 -5.35
C SER A 222 0.43 13.61 -5.82
N PRO A 223 0.18 13.53 -7.15
CA PRO A 223 -1.01 12.88 -7.69
C PRO A 223 -1.09 11.39 -7.35
N TYR A 224 0.01 10.80 -6.91
CA TYR A 224 0.12 9.40 -6.49
C TYR A 224 -0.08 9.20 -4.98
N TYR A 225 -0.30 10.27 -4.22
CA TYR A 225 -0.56 10.18 -2.79
C TYR A 225 -1.89 9.47 -2.48
N TRP A 226 -2.91 9.74 -3.29
CA TRP A 226 -4.19 9.05 -3.24
C TRP A 226 -4.12 7.76 -4.06
N LEU A 227 -4.39 6.66 -3.39
CA LEU A 227 -4.31 5.34 -4.01
C LEU A 227 -5.57 5.04 -4.81
N GLN A 228 -5.40 4.25 -5.87
CA GLN A 228 -6.48 3.77 -6.73
C GLN A 228 -6.75 2.28 -6.47
N GLN A 229 -7.85 1.79 -7.03
CA GLN A 229 -8.21 0.38 -7.03
C GLN A 229 -7.05 -0.47 -7.58
N ASN A 230 -6.72 -1.55 -6.87
CA ASN A 230 -5.65 -2.49 -7.17
C ASN A 230 -4.22 -1.94 -7.10
N ASP A 231 -4.00 -0.71 -6.59
CA ASP A 231 -2.66 -0.20 -6.36
C ASP A 231 -1.86 -1.14 -5.45
N ILE A 232 -0.56 -1.27 -5.76
CA ILE A 232 0.38 -2.03 -4.93
C ILE A 232 1.43 -1.06 -4.40
N VAL A 233 1.51 -0.96 -3.07
CA VAL A 233 2.54 -0.21 -2.36
C VAL A 233 3.63 -1.19 -1.94
N TYR A 234 4.84 -1.00 -2.45
CA TYR A 234 5.99 -1.83 -2.11
C TYR A 234 7.03 -1.03 -1.33
N VAL A 235 7.28 -1.45 -0.11
CA VAL A 235 8.28 -0.88 0.78
C VAL A 235 9.59 -1.61 0.60
N THR A 236 10.60 -0.91 0.08
CA THR A 236 11.93 -1.48 -0.19
C THR A 236 12.66 -1.76 1.12
N PRO A 237 13.26 -2.95 1.33
CA PRO A 237 14.11 -3.24 2.46
C PRO A 237 15.44 -2.48 2.34
N ASN A 238 16.04 -2.10 3.46
CA ASN A 238 17.35 -1.49 3.47
C ASN A 238 18.47 -2.53 3.22
N LYS A 239 19.68 -2.01 2.91
CA LYS A 239 20.85 -2.85 2.60
C LYS A 239 21.24 -3.80 3.74
N ALA A 240 21.01 -3.42 5.01
CA ALA A 240 21.35 -4.27 6.15
C ALA A 240 20.41 -5.48 6.21
N LYS A 241 19.11 -5.28 6.02
CA LYS A 241 18.14 -6.37 5.95
C LYS A 241 18.38 -7.29 4.75
N ALA A 242 18.67 -6.72 3.58
CA ALA A 242 18.99 -7.47 2.38
C ALA A 242 20.25 -8.34 2.57
N ARG A 243 21.32 -7.79 3.17
CA ARG A 243 22.53 -8.58 3.49
C ARG A 243 22.27 -9.71 4.49
N ASN A 244 21.39 -9.48 5.48
CA ASN A 244 21.08 -10.53 6.45
C ASN A 244 20.38 -11.74 5.81
N SER A 245 19.69 -11.56 4.69
CA SER A 245 19.11 -12.68 3.93
C SER A 245 20.18 -13.47 3.16
N ASP A 246 21.33 -12.84 2.82
CA ASP A 246 22.45 -13.48 2.13
C ASP A 246 23.45 -14.15 3.11
N ILE A 247 23.36 -13.86 4.42
CA ILE A 247 24.17 -14.51 5.45
C ILE A 247 23.64 -15.93 5.65
N GLY A 248 23.94 -16.80 4.73
CA GLY A 248 23.71 -18.25 4.87
C GLY A 248 24.62 -18.86 5.93
N ASN A 249 24.36 -20.13 6.27
CA ASN A 249 25.12 -20.92 7.25
C ASN A 249 26.65 -20.91 7.00
N SER A 250 27.09 -20.69 5.76
CA SER A 250 28.50 -20.62 5.40
C SER A 250 29.25 -19.45 6.06
N THR A 251 28.64 -18.26 6.16
CA THR A 251 29.29 -17.09 6.79
C THR A 251 29.44 -17.29 8.30
N SER A 252 28.45 -17.89 8.95
CA SER A 252 28.50 -18.27 10.36
C SER A 252 29.62 -19.30 10.62
N LEU A 253 29.80 -20.26 9.71
CA LEU A 253 30.87 -21.25 9.80
C LEU A 253 32.26 -20.60 9.68
N TRP A 254 32.44 -19.61 8.82
CA TRP A 254 33.71 -18.88 8.69
C TRP A 254 34.05 -18.07 9.95
N PHE A 255 33.08 -17.42 10.60
CA PHE A 255 33.30 -16.74 11.87
C PHE A 255 33.66 -17.70 12.99
N SER A 256 33.00 -18.86 13.02
CA SER A 256 33.32 -19.92 14.00
C SER A 256 34.72 -20.51 13.77
N ALA A 257 35.08 -20.75 12.52
CA ALA A 257 36.41 -21.27 12.17
C ALA A 257 37.55 -20.28 12.53
N THR A 258 37.36 -18.99 12.26
CA THR A 258 38.33 -17.95 12.64
C THR A 258 38.45 -17.82 14.15
N SER A 259 37.36 -17.91 14.90
CA SER A 259 37.37 -17.89 16.36
C SER A 259 38.18 -19.07 16.95
N ILE A 260 37.99 -20.29 16.39
CA ILE A 260 38.72 -21.47 16.80
C ILE A 260 40.21 -21.31 16.50
N LEU A 261 40.59 -20.79 15.33
CA LEU A 261 41.98 -20.54 14.96
C LEU A 261 42.68 -19.55 15.89
N VAL A 262 41.98 -18.45 16.23
CA VAL A 262 42.50 -17.44 17.18
C VAL A 262 42.69 -18.06 18.57
N SER A 263 41.75 -18.90 19.04
CA SER A 263 41.86 -19.58 20.34
C SER A 263 43.03 -20.57 20.37
N LEU A 264 43.24 -21.34 19.28
CA LEU A 264 44.38 -22.24 19.16
C LEU A 264 45.72 -21.52 19.13
N ALA A 265 45.80 -20.39 18.38
CA ALA A 265 46.98 -19.55 18.33
C ALA A 265 47.33 -18.98 19.72
N SER A 266 46.32 -18.50 20.46
CA SER A 266 46.50 -18.00 21.82
C SER A 266 47.00 -19.08 22.78
N LEU A 267 46.47 -20.31 22.67
CA LEU A 267 46.90 -21.45 23.48
C LEU A 267 48.35 -21.81 23.19
N LEU A 268 48.75 -21.86 21.91
CA LEU A 268 50.11 -22.14 21.50
C LEU A 268 51.08 -21.12 22.05
N VAL A 269 50.77 -19.82 21.94
CA VAL A 269 51.58 -18.75 22.52
C VAL A 269 51.76 -18.90 24.02
N THR A 270 50.71 -19.39 24.74
CA THR A 270 50.78 -19.60 26.21
C THR A 270 51.61 -20.82 26.60
N ILE A 271 51.64 -21.87 25.76
CA ILE A 271 52.42 -23.10 26.03
C ILE A 271 53.90 -22.90 25.70
N PHE A 272 54.22 -22.12 24.68
CA PHE A 272 55.64 -21.91 24.23
C PHE A 272 56.28 -20.67 24.89
N LYS A 273 55.63 -20.01 25.79
CA LYS A 273 56.15 -18.91 26.63
C LYS A 273 56.61 -19.45 27.98
#